data_bc8ed27bd1156732d9d8cce607afb992
#
_entry.id   bc8ed27bd1156732d9d8cce607afb992
#
_cell.length_a   1.000
_cell.length_b   1.000
_cell.length_c   1.000
_cell.angle_alpha   90.00
_cell.angle_beta   90.00
_cell.angle_gamma   90.00
#
_symmetry.space_group_name_H-M   'P 1'
#
loop_
_entity.id
_entity.type
_entity.pdbx_description
1 polymer ?
#
loop_
_entity_poly.entity_id
_entity_poly.type
_entity_poly.pdbx_seq_one_letter_code
_entity_poly.pdbx_strand_id
1 'polypeptide(L)'
;MYRYISFIWNAADPQATETAHFLQNTFTDMSSAWQTAYDGSGLCVLHRDEEPNRMQAYALSTQDENSGGVVVGKLLTRDRRPEAVSRNAHITVPEARRVIHTSGRALVEDYWGTYVAFFQRGPRKYVLVDPMGQLPCYKTGYRGVEIYFTYMPDVAACRFLDFSIDWPVIAKGLIYPVDHTRVPICEMTKIKSGECVTITPEGTVKTFYWNPQKITQTDVIEDVDEASRTLRQTILATVTSMAAPYDGAIDMIGGLDSSILMAALAQVPAPFKLTGLNSYEEDPGGDERYYVRQTCHHLGVPLIEHKAEVSRFTVHGDDMVPITPWPTDHCVAPTYKKFIHDRLTEIGGEVIFNGSGGDEMLYCHGKNYAVIDYLKTHGIRPPLFRLIMEASRMQQRSVWSILPSIMRDGFGKNRIEAVAAQPTSLLTAQVQDMVEAERQREEQTVHPWLEFRENVTPGKIDHIEPLIFGQYKREEAMVPEHFFETLRPYLSLPVIETCLRIPLWVLLADGKGRGLARKAFKDLLPPEVVWRSSKSLSGKYFWSYTLANLDKFRELLMDGELVREGLLDRASLEKTLNRDHDIELRDFAGVHSYVSAELWARKMKGETFADIVRSNVA
;
A
#
# COMPACT_ATOMS: atom_id res chain seq x y z
N MET A 1 -0.18 -17.06 5.45
CA MET A 1 -0.33 -16.09 4.33
C MET A 1 -1.33 -16.62 3.33
N TYR A 2 -2.32 -15.81 2.93
CA TYR A 2 -3.27 -16.21 1.90
C TYR A 2 -2.63 -16.12 0.51
N ARG A 3 -2.64 -17.21 -0.24
CA ARG A 3 -2.05 -17.29 -1.57
C ARG A 3 -3.05 -17.88 -2.54
N TYR A 4 -3.11 -17.31 -3.74
CA TYR A 4 -3.89 -17.85 -4.84
C TYR A 4 -3.07 -17.87 -6.14
N ILE A 5 -3.43 -18.78 -7.02
CA ILE A 5 -2.98 -18.83 -8.42
C ILE A 5 -4.19 -19.13 -9.28
N SER A 6 -4.37 -18.35 -10.34
CA SER A 6 -5.43 -18.57 -11.31
C SER A 6 -4.86 -18.74 -12.71
N PHE A 7 -5.40 -19.68 -13.45
CA PHE A 7 -5.06 -19.95 -14.84
C PHE A 7 -6.25 -19.58 -15.72
N ILE A 8 -5.98 -18.77 -16.75
CA ILE A 8 -6.98 -18.36 -17.73
C ILE A 8 -6.45 -18.71 -19.11
N TRP A 9 -7.24 -19.45 -19.91
CA TRP A 9 -6.87 -19.86 -21.26
C TRP A 9 -8.07 -19.91 -22.20
N ASN A 10 -7.79 -19.99 -23.50
CA ASN A 10 -8.82 -20.28 -24.48
C ASN A 10 -9.12 -21.80 -24.46
N ALA A 11 -10.28 -22.18 -23.94
CA ALA A 11 -10.68 -23.58 -23.85
C ALA A 11 -10.87 -24.26 -25.23
N ALA A 12 -10.98 -23.49 -26.31
CA ALA A 12 -11.02 -24.01 -27.69
C ALA A 12 -9.63 -24.34 -28.26
N ASP A 13 -8.57 -23.94 -27.56
CA ASP A 13 -7.17 -24.26 -27.91
C ASP A 13 -6.73 -25.53 -27.14
N PRO A 14 -6.50 -26.66 -27.82
CA PRO A 14 -6.11 -27.90 -27.15
C PRO A 14 -4.72 -27.78 -26.47
N GLN A 15 -3.79 -27.04 -27.08
CA GLN A 15 -2.45 -26.87 -26.52
C GLN A 15 -2.47 -26.02 -25.26
N ALA A 16 -3.23 -24.94 -25.25
CA ALA A 16 -3.42 -24.11 -24.07
C ALA A 16 -4.14 -24.89 -22.96
N THR A 17 -5.10 -25.74 -23.31
CA THR A 17 -5.82 -26.60 -22.35
C THR A 17 -4.88 -27.64 -21.72
N GLU A 18 -4.05 -28.32 -22.52
CA GLU A 18 -3.02 -29.24 -22.01
C GLU A 18 -2.03 -28.52 -21.09
N THR A 19 -1.58 -27.34 -21.49
CA THR A 19 -0.70 -26.50 -20.67
C THR A 19 -1.36 -26.10 -19.36
N ALA A 20 -2.64 -25.72 -19.36
CA ALA A 20 -3.36 -25.36 -18.14
C ALA A 20 -3.46 -26.53 -17.16
N HIS A 21 -3.80 -27.73 -17.66
CA HIS A 21 -3.81 -28.94 -16.82
C HIS A 21 -2.41 -29.29 -16.28
N PHE A 22 -1.36 -29.16 -17.09
CA PHE A 22 0.02 -29.33 -16.64
C PHE A 22 0.35 -28.37 -15.50
N LEU A 23 -0.01 -27.09 -15.62
CA LEU A 23 0.21 -26.09 -14.58
C LEU A 23 -0.58 -26.42 -13.29
N GLN A 24 -1.87 -26.76 -13.41
CA GLN A 24 -2.68 -27.17 -12.25
C GLN A 24 -2.04 -28.33 -11.48
N ASN A 25 -1.66 -29.39 -12.18
CA ASN A 25 -1.00 -30.55 -11.59
C ASN A 25 0.35 -30.15 -10.95
N THR A 26 1.13 -29.31 -11.60
CA THR A 26 2.42 -28.86 -11.06
C THR A 26 2.25 -28.22 -9.67
N PHE A 27 1.26 -27.31 -9.50
CA PHE A 27 1.06 -26.64 -8.22
C PHE A 27 0.46 -27.57 -7.16
N THR A 28 -0.50 -28.43 -7.51
CA THR A 28 -1.09 -29.38 -6.57
C THR A 28 -0.08 -30.47 -6.14
N ASP A 29 0.84 -30.85 -7.00
CA ASP A 29 1.91 -31.80 -6.70
C ASP A 29 3.02 -31.15 -5.84
N MET A 30 3.30 -29.86 -6.03
CA MET A 30 4.26 -29.12 -5.19
C MET A 30 3.85 -29.08 -3.73
N SER A 31 2.57 -29.01 -3.42
CA SER A 31 2.05 -29.02 -2.06
C SER A 31 0.57 -29.39 -2.01
N SER A 32 0.23 -30.33 -1.15
CA SER A 32 -1.16 -30.72 -0.85
C SER A 32 -2.00 -29.61 -0.18
N ALA A 33 -1.36 -28.49 0.21
CA ALA A 33 -2.06 -27.34 0.75
C ALA A 33 -2.79 -26.50 -0.32
N TRP A 34 -2.48 -26.67 -1.61
CA TRP A 34 -3.24 -26.05 -2.69
C TRP A 34 -4.58 -26.74 -2.88
N GLN A 35 -5.64 -25.96 -2.81
CA GLN A 35 -7.02 -26.40 -2.97
C GLN A 35 -7.66 -25.69 -4.17
N THR A 36 -8.50 -26.41 -4.90
CA THR A 36 -9.26 -25.84 -6.01
C THR A 36 -10.44 -25.04 -5.47
N ALA A 37 -10.40 -23.72 -5.67
CA ALA A 37 -11.50 -22.82 -5.33
C ALA A 37 -12.55 -22.72 -6.45
N TYR A 38 -12.11 -22.86 -7.70
CA TYR A 38 -12.98 -22.89 -8.88
C TYR A 38 -12.30 -23.62 -10.03
N ASP A 39 -13.06 -24.43 -10.75
CA ASP A 39 -12.63 -25.08 -11.98
C ASP A 39 -13.76 -25.04 -13.00
N GLY A 40 -13.49 -24.44 -14.16
CA GLY A 40 -14.45 -24.21 -15.22
C GLY A 40 -13.78 -24.17 -16.60
N SER A 41 -14.58 -24.00 -17.66
CA SER A 41 -14.08 -23.99 -19.03
C SER A 41 -13.18 -22.80 -19.30
N GLY A 42 -11.85 -23.00 -19.26
CA GLY A 42 -10.83 -21.97 -19.51
C GLY A 42 -10.56 -21.04 -18.34
N LEU A 43 -10.92 -21.42 -17.12
CA LEU A 43 -10.61 -20.72 -15.87
C LEU A 43 -10.48 -21.73 -14.74
N CYS A 44 -9.32 -21.77 -14.09
CA CYS A 44 -9.12 -22.49 -12.85
C CYS A 44 -8.50 -21.56 -11.80
N VAL A 45 -8.93 -21.69 -10.55
CA VAL A 45 -8.40 -20.93 -9.42
C VAL A 45 -8.02 -21.88 -8.30
N LEU A 46 -6.76 -21.88 -7.92
CA LEU A 46 -6.23 -22.56 -6.76
C LEU A 46 -6.00 -21.55 -5.65
N HIS A 47 -6.22 -21.95 -4.41
CA HIS A 47 -5.87 -21.14 -3.25
C HIS A 47 -5.19 -21.98 -2.18
N ARG A 48 -4.45 -21.30 -1.34
CA ARG A 48 -3.79 -21.87 -0.17
C ARG A 48 -3.98 -20.94 1.00
N ASP A 49 -4.65 -21.43 2.03
CA ASP A 49 -4.83 -20.71 3.27
C ASP A 49 -3.90 -21.30 4.33
N GLU A 50 -2.96 -20.49 4.77
CA GLU A 50 -2.08 -20.81 5.89
C GLU A 50 -2.53 -19.91 7.04
N GLU A 51 -3.17 -20.51 8.05
CA GLU A 51 -3.65 -19.77 9.23
C GLU A 51 -2.59 -18.79 9.77
N PRO A 52 -2.98 -17.62 10.30
CA PRO A 52 -4.31 -17.26 10.86
C PRO A 52 -5.08 -16.17 10.10
N ASN A 53 -4.88 -15.94 8.81
CA ASN A 53 -5.28 -14.67 8.17
C ASN A 53 -6.77 -14.51 7.81
N ARG A 54 -7.65 -15.47 8.17
CA ARG A 54 -9.11 -15.35 8.01
C ARG A 54 -9.61 -14.98 6.61
N MET A 55 -8.79 -15.15 5.57
CA MET A 55 -9.22 -14.98 4.18
C MET A 55 -9.96 -16.20 3.69
N GLN A 56 -10.89 -16.03 2.75
CA GLN A 56 -11.80 -17.08 2.29
C GLN A 56 -11.90 -17.10 0.77
N ALA A 57 -12.40 -18.21 0.25
CA ALA A 57 -12.86 -18.34 -1.12
C ALA A 57 -14.40 -18.33 -1.13
N TYR A 58 -15.00 -17.28 -1.71
CA TYR A 58 -16.46 -17.13 -1.82
C TYR A 58 -16.89 -17.59 -3.21
N ALA A 59 -17.60 -18.71 -3.28
CA ALA A 59 -18.08 -19.25 -4.53
C ALA A 59 -19.12 -18.34 -5.20
N LEU A 60 -18.93 -18.04 -6.48
CA LEU A 60 -19.91 -17.40 -7.35
C LEU A 60 -20.67 -18.48 -8.12
N SER A 61 -21.50 -19.22 -7.40
CA SER A 61 -22.27 -20.34 -7.97
C SER A 61 -23.54 -19.86 -8.66
N THR A 62 -23.77 -20.34 -9.87
CA THR A 62 -25.02 -20.10 -10.63
C THR A 62 -25.61 -21.41 -11.09
N GLN A 63 -26.82 -21.35 -11.66
CA GLN A 63 -27.45 -22.53 -12.28
C GLN A 63 -26.98 -22.79 -13.74
N ASP A 64 -26.20 -21.87 -14.29
CA ASP A 64 -25.63 -21.95 -15.63
C ASP A 64 -24.20 -22.52 -15.55
N GLU A 65 -23.99 -23.70 -16.14
CA GLU A 65 -22.71 -24.41 -16.16
C GLU A 65 -21.57 -23.60 -16.82
N ASN A 66 -21.92 -22.66 -17.70
CA ASN A 66 -20.95 -21.77 -18.37
C ASN A 66 -20.71 -20.45 -17.64
N SER A 67 -21.27 -20.28 -16.44
CA SER A 67 -21.18 -19.06 -15.66
C SER A 67 -20.90 -19.39 -14.20
N GLY A 68 -19.83 -18.85 -13.66
CA GLY A 68 -19.42 -19.09 -12.28
C GLY A 68 -18.06 -18.49 -12.00
N GLY A 69 -17.55 -18.72 -10.79
CA GLY A 69 -16.27 -18.21 -10.38
C GLY A 69 -16.07 -18.19 -8.88
N VAL A 70 -15.11 -17.42 -8.43
CA VAL A 70 -14.77 -17.28 -7.01
C VAL A 70 -14.25 -15.87 -6.72
N VAL A 71 -14.57 -15.36 -5.53
CA VAL A 71 -13.91 -14.20 -4.92
C VAL A 71 -12.96 -14.73 -3.86
N VAL A 72 -11.69 -14.36 -3.92
CA VAL A 72 -10.67 -14.78 -2.96
C VAL A 72 -10.26 -13.58 -2.11
N GLY A 73 -10.18 -13.74 -0.79
CA GLY A 73 -9.79 -12.66 0.12
C GLY A 73 -10.76 -12.46 1.28
N LYS A 74 -10.92 -11.21 1.73
CA LYS A 74 -11.88 -10.78 2.74
C LYS A 74 -12.95 -9.92 2.11
N LEU A 75 -14.19 -10.28 2.33
CA LEU A 75 -15.33 -9.59 1.78
C LEU A 75 -16.31 -9.24 2.90
N LEU A 76 -16.58 -7.94 3.03
CA LEU A 76 -17.51 -7.38 4.02
C LEU A 76 -18.70 -6.76 3.30
N THR A 77 -19.89 -6.87 3.90
CA THR A 77 -21.10 -6.23 3.36
C THR A 77 -20.96 -4.71 3.43
N ARG A 78 -21.45 -4.00 2.41
CA ARG A 78 -21.40 -2.56 2.37
C ARG A 78 -22.71 -1.95 2.83
N ASP A 79 -22.64 -1.20 3.92
CA ASP A 79 -23.71 -0.29 4.35
C ASP A 79 -23.20 1.14 4.22
N ARG A 80 -24.02 2.03 3.70
CA ARG A 80 -23.63 3.44 3.46
C ARG A 80 -23.83 4.34 4.66
N ARG A 81 -24.42 3.82 5.74
CA ARG A 81 -24.57 4.58 7.00
C ARG A 81 -23.24 4.61 7.75
N PRO A 82 -22.79 5.78 8.21
CA PRO A 82 -21.47 5.94 8.84
C PRO A 82 -21.26 5.04 10.07
N GLU A 83 -22.31 4.80 10.85
CA GLU A 83 -22.26 4.00 12.07
C GLU A 83 -22.43 2.49 11.86
N ALA A 84 -22.68 2.06 10.63
CA ALA A 84 -23.00 0.66 10.35
C ALA A 84 -21.77 -0.24 10.41
N VAL A 85 -21.78 -1.20 11.33
CA VAL A 85 -20.78 -2.25 11.39
C VAL A 85 -21.06 -3.29 10.31
N SER A 86 -20.12 -3.45 9.39
CA SER A 86 -20.19 -4.43 8.31
C SER A 86 -19.98 -5.85 8.83
N ARG A 87 -20.57 -6.81 8.15
CA ARG A 87 -20.44 -8.24 8.46
C ARG A 87 -19.65 -8.96 7.38
N ASN A 88 -19.03 -10.07 7.72
CA ASN A 88 -18.47 -10.96 6.72
C ASN A 88 -19.56 -11.33 5.70
N ALA A 89 -19.20 -11.24 4.43
CA ALA A 89 -20.13 -11.54 3.35
C ALA A 89 -20.47 -13.04 3.33
N HIS A 90 -21.71 -13.31 2.92
CA HIS A 90 -22.13 -14.62 2.48
C HIS A 90 -22.80 -14.41 1.13
N ILE A 91 -22.17 -14.89 0.05
CA ILE A 91 -22.69 -14.67 -1.30
C ILE A 91 -23.73 -15.75 -1.61
N THR A 92 -24.98 -15.35 -1.71
CA THR A 92 -26.09 -16.21 -2.13
C THR A 92 -26.12 -16.39 -3.65
N VAL A 93 -26.86 -17.41 -4.14
CA VAL A 93 -26.99 -17.65 -5.60
C VAL A 93 -27.55 -16.43 -6.36
N PRO A 94 -28.57 -15.69 -5.86
CA PRO A 94 -29.01 -14.44 -6.50
C PRO A 94 -27.93 -13.36 -6.56
N GLU A 95 -27.14 -13.19 -5.51
CA GLU A 95 -26.04 -12.22 -5.45
C GLU A 95 -24.91 -12.63 -6.40
N ALA A 96 -24.51 -13.92 -6.41
CA ALA A 96 -23.54 -14.45 -7.37
C ALA A 96 -23.98 -14.19 -8.82
N ARG A 97 -25.26 -14.46 -9.12
CA ARG A 97 -25.84 -14.15 -10.43
C ARG A 97 -25.75 -12.66 -10.76
N ARG A 98 -26.06 -11.77 -9.79
CA ARG A 98 -25.97 -10.31 -9.96
C ARG A 98 -24.52 -9.88 -10.23
N VAL A 99 -23.54 -10.40 -9.48
CA VAL A 99 -22.11 -10.14 -9.71
C VAL A 99 -21.72 -10.48 -11.14
N ILE A 100 -22.04 -11.69 -11.62
CA ILE A 100 -21.67 -12.15 -12.95
C ILE A 100 -22.39 -11.34 -14.05
N HIS A 101 -23.70 -11.07 -13.90
CA HIS A 101 -24.46 -10.30 -14.89
C HIS A 101 -24.00 -8.84 -15.00
N THR A 102 -23.52 -8.24 -13.92
CA THR A 102 -22.98 -6.87 -13.90
C THR A 102 -21.49 -6.83 -14.23
N SER A 103 -20.89 -7.94 -14.66
CA SER A 103 -19.46 -8.06 -14.96
C SER A 103 -18.57 -7.65 -13.78
N GLY A 104 -18.99 -7.97 -12.54
CA GLY A 104 -18.28 -7.66 -11.30
C GLY A 104 -18.64 -6.33 -10.64
N ARG A 105 -19.42 -5.45 -11.30
CA ARG A 105 -19.78 -4.13 -10.74
C ARG A 105 -20.45 -4.26 -9.37
N ALA A 106 -21.34 -5.25 -9.20
CA ALA A 106 -22.04 -5.47 -7.94
C ALA A 106 -21.10 -5.80 -6.76
N LEU A 107 -19.92 -6.40 -6.99
CA LEU A 107 -18.93 -6.59 -5.93
C LEU A 107 -18.45 -5.25 -5.35
N VAL A 108 -18.19 -4.29 -6.22
CA VAL A 108 -17.72 -2.95 -5.82
C VAL A 108 -18.84 -2.10 -5.19
N GLU A 109 -20.09 -2.32 -5.61
CA GLU A 109 -21.26 -1.55 -5.13
C GLU A 109 -21.80 -2.05 -3.79
N ASP A 110 -21.81 -3.38 -3.57
CA ASP A 110 -22.49 -4.02 -2.44
C ASP A 110 -21.53 -4.52 -1.36
N TYR A 111 -20.22 -4.56 -1.65
CA TYR A 111 -19.20 -5.08 -0.74
C TYR A 111 -17.97 -4.18 -0.69
N TRP A 112 -17.17 -4.37 0.35
CA TRP A 112 -15.83 -3.82 0.49
C TRP A 112 -14.92 -4.82 1.19
N GLY A 113 -13.62 -4.59 1.15
CA GLY A 113 -12.65 -5.49 1.76
C GLY A 113 -11.36 -5.56 0.95
N THR A 114 -10.66 -6.66 1.10
CA THR A 114 -9.39 -6.95 0.44
C THR A 114 -9.56 -8.22 -0.38
N TYR A 115 -9.82 -8.11 -1.68
CA TYR A 115 -10.18 -9.27 -2.49
C TYR A 115 -9.76 -9.17 -3.95
N VAL A 116 -9.66 -10.34 -4.58
CA VAL A 116 -9.61 -10.49 -6.04
C VAL A 116 -10.69 -11.47 -6.48
N ALA A 117 -11.40 -11.16 -7.55
CA ALA A 117 -12.45 -12.04 -8.09
C ALA A 117 -12.05 -12.55 -9.47
N PHE A 118 -12.24 -13.85 -9.66
CA PHE A 118 -12.07 -14.56 -10.91
C PHE A 118 -13.39 -15.21 -11.30
N PHE A 119 -13.96 -14.86 -12.43
CA PHE A 119 -15.25 -15.43 -12.84
C PHE A 119 -15.41 -15.43 -14.35
N GLN A 120 -16.36 -16.22 -14.82
CA GLN A 120 -16.68 -16.33 -16.24
C GLN A 120 -18.17 -16.21 -16.51
N ARG A 121 -18.49 -15.76 -17.72
CA ARG A 121 -19.83 -15.78 -18.29
C ARG A 121 -19.74 -16.16 -19.77
N GLY A 122 -20.04 -17.41 -20.08
CA GLY A 122 -19.76 -17.98 -21.39
C GLY A 122 -18.27 -17.90 -21.76
N PRO A 123 -17.91 -17.40 -22.95
CA PRO A 123 -16.51 -17.30 -23.36
C PRO A 123 -15.73 -16.17 -22.66
N ARG A 124 -16.41 -15.24 -22.00
CA ARG A 124 -15.78 -14.09 -21.34
C ARG A 124 -15.27 -14.48 -19.97
N LYS A 125 -14.01 -14.12 -19.66
CA LYS A 125 -13.40 -14.25 -18.35
C LYS A 125 -13.17 -12.88 -17.74
N TYR A 126 -13.21 -12.80 -16.43
CA TYR A 126 -13.08 -11.56 -15.68
C TYR A 126 -12.10 -11.73 -14.53
N VAL A 127 -11.23 -10.75 -14.38
CA VAL A 127 -10.35 -10.59 -13.21
C VAL A 127 -10.62 -9.21 -12.63
N LEU A 128 -11.12 -9.15 -11.40
CA LEU A 128 -11.45 -7.89 -10.73
C LEU A 128 -10.66 -7.78 -9.43
N VAL A 129 -9.86 -6.74 -9.31
CA VAL A 129 -9.17 -6.36 -8.06
C VAL A 129 -10.03 -5.33 -7.31
N ASP A 130 -10.09 -5.47 -5.98
CA ASP A 130 -10.81 -4.51 -5.14
C ASP A 130 -10.29 -3.07 -5.33
N PRO A 131 -11.09 -2.02 -5.01
CA PRO A 131 -10.68 -0.63 -5.22
C PRO A 131 -9.39 -0.23 -4.51
N MET A 132 -9.02 -0.89 -3.41
CA MET A 132 -7.78 -0.55 -2.68
C MET A 132 -6.60 -1.42 -3.10
N GLY A 133 -6.83 -2.60 -3.69
CA GLY A 133 -5.81 -3.51 -4.21
C GLY A 133 -4.80 -3.96 -3.16
N GLN A 134 -5.25 -4.12 -1.91
CA GLN A 134 -4.38 -4.56 -0.82
C GLN A 134 -4.00 -6.04 -0.92
N LEU A 135 -4.81 -6.84 -1.61
CA LEU A 135 -4.45 -8.18 -2.06
C LEU A 135 -3.90 -8.06 -3.49
N PRO A 136 -2.58 -8.19 -3.71
CA PRO A 136 -1.99 -7.95 -5.01
C PRO A 136 -2.42 -9.03 -6.02
N CYS A 137 -2.49 -8.62 -7.29
CA CYS A 137 -2.76 -9.48 -8.42
C CYS A 137 -1.71 -9.24 -9.50
N TYR A 138 -0.76 -10.15 -9.60
CA TYR A 138 0.26 -10.16 -10.65
C TYR A 138 -0.16 -11.10 -11.77
N LYS A 139 0.31 -10.81 -12.96
CA LYS A 139 0.05 -11.60 -14.17
C LYS A 139 1.36 -11.89 -14.90
N THR A 140 1.53 -13.14 -15.29
CA THR A 140 2.52 -13.60 -16.26
C THR A 140 1.85 -14.55 -17.26
N GLY A 141 2.59 -15.16 -18.17
CA GLY A 141 2.03 -16.07 -19.16
C GLY A 141 2.95 -17.24 -19.49
N TYR A 142 2.37 -18.37 -19.84
CA TYR A 142 3.10 -19.53 -20.31
C TYR A 142 2.31 -20.30 -21.36
N ARG A 143 2.82 -20.44 -22.57
CA ARG A 143 2.29 -21.24 -23.68
C ARG A 143 0.77 -21.11 -23.86
N GLY A 144 0.27 -19.88 -23.99
CA GLY A 144 -1.15 -19.60 -24.23
C GLY A 144 -2.02 -19.56 -22.97
N VAL A 145 -1.45 -19.77 -21.78
CA VAL A 145 -2.14 -19.65 -20.50
C VAL A 145 -1.68 -18.37 -19.79
N GLU A 146 -2.64 -17.53 -19.39
CA GLU A 146 -2.39 -16.41 -18.48
C GLU A 146 -2.41 -16.92 -17.05
N ILE A 147 -1.38 -16.56 -16.26
CA ILE A 147 -1.19 -16.97 -14.86
C ILE A 147 -1.34 -15.74 -13.98
N TYR A 148 -2.33 -15.73 -13.11
CA TYR A 148 -2.55 -14.66 -12.12
C TYR A 148 -2.21 -15.19 -10.73
N PHE A 149 -1.50 -14.40 -9.92
CA PHE A 149 -1.04 -14.87 -8.61
C PHE A 149 -0.80 -13.71 -7.62
N THR A 150 -0.72 -14.06 -6.33
CA THR A 150 -0.43 -13.13 -5.23
C THR A 150 1.03 -13.10 -4.85
N TYR A 151 1.68 -14.28 -4.79
CA TYR A 151 2.97 -14.48 -4.12
C TYR A 151 4.01 -14.99 -5.12
N MET A 152 5.02 -14.15 -5.38
CA MET A 152 6.02 -14.44 -6.41
C MET A 152 6.82 -15.74 -6.19
N PRO A 153 7.22 -16.11 -4.95
CA PRO A 153 7.97 -17.35 -4.75
C PRO A 153 7.27 -18.60 -5.26
N ASP A 154 5.93 -18.66 -5.22
CA ASP A 154 5.18 -19.80 -5.73
C ASP A 154 5.41 -20.00 -7.24
N VAL A 155 5.43 -18.90 -7.99
CA VAL A 155 5.59 -18.89 -9.44
C VAL A 155 7.07 -18.99 -9.83
N ALA A 156 7.97 -18.36 -9.08
CA ALA A 156 9.42 -18.44 -9.29
C ALA A 156 9.98 -19.84 -9.03
N ALA A 157 9.31 -20.66 -8.20
CA ALA A 157 9.66 -22.06 -8.02
C ALA A 157 9.45 -22.91 -9.29
N CYS A 158 8.65 -22.41 -10.26
CA CYS A 158 8.43 -23.07 -11.55
C CYS A 158 9.61 -22.80 -12.48
N ARG A 159 10.55 -23.74 -12.57
CA ARG A 159 11.80 -23.61 -13.35
C ARG A 159 11.63 -23.40 -14.86
N PHE A 160 10.41 -23.51 -15.38
CA PHE A 160 10.07 -23.26 -16.78
C PHE A 160 9.62 -21.82 -17.04
N LEU A 161 9.52 -20.98 -16.00
CA LEU A 161 9.25 -19.56 -16.10
C LEU A 161 10.55 -18.80 -15.86
N ASP A 162 11.00 -18.06 -16.86
CA ASP A 162 12.16 -17.19 -16.78
C ASP A 162 11.70 -15.75 -16.55
N PHE A 163 12.37 -15.06 -15.65
CA PHE A 163 12.08 -13.65 -15.33
C PHE A 163 13.33 -12.80 -15.53
N SER A 164 13.17 -11.69 -16.26
CA SER A 164 14.24 -10.73 -16.51
C SER A 164 13.94 -9.36 -15.90
N ILE A 165 15.00 -8.64 -15.51
CA ILE A 165 14.87 -7.33 -14.85
C ILE A 165 14.60 -6.24 -15.90
N ASP A 166 13.57 -5.43 -15.66
CA ASP A 166 13.29 -4.20 -16.42
C ASP A 166 14.05 -3.02 -15.77
N TRP A 167 15.28 -2.81 -16.21
CA TRP A 167 16.18 -1.81 -15.65
C TRP A 167 15.67 -0.36 -15.74
N PRO A 168 14.99 0.09 -16.80
CA PRO A 168 14.30 1.38 -16.82
C PRO A 168 13.31 1.59 -15.68
N VAL A 169 12.56 0.55 -15.29
CA VAL A 169 11.64 0.62 -14.16
C VAL A 169 12.39 0.69 -12.83
N ILE A 170 13.51 -0.04 -12.70
CA ILE A 170 14.42 0.10 -11.54
C ILE A 170 14.96 1.53 -11.47
N ALA A 171 15.49 2.06 -12.58
CA ALA A 171 16.02 3.42 -12.64
C ALA A 171 14.99 4.46 -12.16
N LYS A 172 13.74 4.33 -12.62
CA LYS A 172 12.63 5.17 -12.16
C LYS A 172 12.36 5.02 -10.66
N GLY A 173 12.35 3.80 -10.14
CA GLY A 173 12.15 3.51 -8.72
C GLY A 173 13.23 4.08 -7.80
N LEU A 174 14.47 4.24 -8.30
CA LEU A 174 15.56 4.88 -7.56
C LEU A 174 15.36 6.40 -7.44
N ILE A 175 14.72 7.04 -8.41
CA ILE A 175 14.40 8.48 -8.37
C ILE A 175 13.05 8.72 -7.69
N TYR A 176 12.05 7.87 -7.97
CA TYR A 176 10.69 7.98 -7.47
C TYR A 176 10.30 6.72 -6.66
N PRO A 177 10.80 6.58 -5.43
CA PRO A 177 10.71 5.31 -4.68
C PRO A 177 9.31 4.90 -4.25
N VAL A 178 8.32 5.76 -4.40
CA VAL A 178 6.90 5.46 -4.12
C VAL A 178 6.06 5.20 -5.37
N ASP A 179 6.64 5.36 -6.56
CA ASP A 179 5.96 5.07 -7.81
C ASP A 179 6.15 3.61 -8.23
N HIS A 180 5.12 2.81 -8.03
CA HIS A 180 5.09 1.37 -8.32
C HIS A 180 3.96 1.01 -9.28
N THR A 181 3.75 1.84 -10.27
CA THR A 181 2.74 1.60 -11.32
C THR A 181 3.08 0.41 -12.21
N ARG A 182 4.39 0.13 -12.39
CA ARG A 182 4.89 -1.02 -13.16
C ARG A 182 5.80 -1.90 -12.31
N VAL A 183 5.78 -3.19 -12.56
CA VAL A 183 6.69 -4.18 -11.95
C VAL A 183 8.02 -4.17 -12.70
N PRO A 184 9.19 -4.14 -12.04
CA PRO A 184 10.51 -4.17 -12.67
C PRO A 184 10.92 -5.58 -13.15
N ILE A 185 9.98 -6.32 -13.72
CA ILE A 185 10.16 -7.67 -14.31
C ILE A 185 9.46 -7.65 -15.66
N CYS A 186 10.20 -7.94 -16.74
CA CYS A 186 9.73 -7.79 -18.11
C CYS A 186 8.50 -8.67 -18.41
N GLU A 187 8.48 -9.89 -17.89
CA GLU A 187 7.44 -10.89 -18.17
C GLU A 187 6.23 -10.78 -17.24
N MET A 188 6.20 -9.73 -16.39
CA MET A 188 5.20 -9.60 -15.36
C MET A 188 4.47 -8.26 -15.43
N THR A 189 3.18 -8.28 -15.16
CA THR A 189 2.36 -7.07 -14.99
C THR A 189 1.56 -7.14 -13.69
N LYS A 190 1.24 -5.98 -13.12
CA LYS A 190 0.33 -5.86 -11.97
C LYS A 190 -1.03 -5.39 -12.47
N ILE A 191 -2.10 -6.04 -12.01
CA ILE A 191 -3.46 -5.54 -12.21
C ILE A 191 -3.68 -4.39 -11.23
N LYS A 192 -4.15 -3.26 -11.73
CA LYS A 192 -4.30 -2.03 -10.95
C LYS A 192 -5.41 -2.14 -9.91
N SER A 193 -5.31 -1.38 -8.85
CA SER A 193 -6.39 -1.23 -7.85
C SER A 193 -7.69 -0.79 -8.53
N GLY A 194 -8.79 -1.50 -8.28
CA GLY A 194 -10.09 -1.25 -8.87
C GLY A 194 -10.25 -1.65 -10.34
N GLU A 195 -9.21 -2.22 -10.97
CA GLU A 195 -9.26 -2.66 -12.36
C GLU A 195 -10.06 -3.96 -12.50
N CYS A 196 -10.99 -3.97 -13.44
CA CYS A 196 -11.66 -5.17 -13.95
C CYS A 196 -11.14 -5.46 -15.36
N VAL A 197 -10.41 -6.54 -15.50
CA VAL A 197 -9.93 -7.05 -16.79
C VAL A 197 -10.97 -8.01 -17.34
N THR A 198 -11.54 -7.68 -18.51
CA THR A 198 -12.43 -8.56 -19.27
C THR A 198 -11.66 -9.17 -20.43
N ILE A 199 -11.52 -10.48 -20.44
CA ILE A 199 -10.83 -11.24 -21.48
C ILE A 199 -11.88 -11.87 -22.38
N THR A 200 -11.81 -11.57 -23.67
CA THR A 200 -12.71 -12.09 -24.71
C THR A 200 -11.89 -12.70 -25.86
N PRO A 201 -12.51 -13.49 -26.74
CA PRO A 201 -11.82 -14.00 -27.92
C PRO A 201 -11.25 -12.89 -28.84
N GLU A 202 -11.87 -11.69 -28.81
CA GLU A 202 -11.49 -10.55 -29.62
C GLU A 202 -10.38 -9.70 -28.98
N GLY A 203 -10.09 -9.89 -27.68
CA GLY A 203 -9.07 -9.14 -26.94
C GLY A 203 -9.45 -8.84 -25.51
N THR A 204 -8.68 -7.96 -24.91
CA THR A 204 -8.80 -7.59 -23.49
C THR A 204 -9.31 -6.17 -23.34
N VAL A 205 -10.29 -5.97 -22.44
CA VAL A 205 -10.85 -4.66 -22.09
C VAL A 205 -10.67 -4.41 -20.60
N LYS A 206 -10.27 -3.20 -20.23
CA LYS A 206 -10.06 -2.75 -18.86
C LYS A 206 -11.14 -1.77 -18.43
N THR A 207 -11.74 -1.96 -17.27
CA THR A 207 -12.82 -1.12 -16.74
C THR A 207 -12.58 -0.84 -15.26
N PHE A 208 -12.96 0.37 -14.82
CA PHE A 208 -12.91 0.78 -13.41
C PHE A 208 -14.32 1.15 -12.95
N TYR A 209 -14.89 0.39 -12.02
CA TYR A 209 -16.25 0.63 -11.54
C TYR A 209 -16.29 1.68 -10.42
N TRP A 210 -15.26 1.73 -9.58
CA TRP A 210 -15.12 2.75 -8.54
C TRP A 210 -14.38 3.97 -9.09
N ASN A 211 -14.88 5.16 -8.76
CA ASN A 211 -14.27 6.42 -9.22
C ASN A 211 -14.20 7.41 -8.06
N PRO A 212 -13.00 7.62 -7.47
CA PRO A 212 -12.82 8.53 -6.35
C PRO A 212 -13.12 9.99 -6.70
N GLN A 213 -12.88 10.42 -7.94
CA GLN A 213 -13.23 11.77 -8.38
C GLN A 213 -14.73 12.03 -8.32
N LYS A 214 -15.56 11.05 -8.71
CA LYS A 214 -17.01 11.16 -8.60
C LYS A 214 -17.47 11.27 -7.14
N ILE A 215 -16.81 10.57 -6.23
CA ILE A 215 -17.13 10.62 -4.80
C ILE A 215 -16.86 12.00 -4.21
N THR A 216 -15.81 12.70 -4.65
CA THR A 216 -15.52 14.06 -4.17
C THR A 216 -16.61 15.08 -4.51
N GLN A 217 -17.53 14.73 -5.40
CA GLN A 217 -18.60 15.61 -5.90
C GLN A 217 -20.00 15.17 -5.45
N THR A 218 -20.10 14.01 -4.78
CA THR A 218 -21.38 13.43 -4.38
C THR A 218 -21.53 13.49 -2.86
N ASP A 219 -22.66 13.98 -2.38
CA ASP A 219 -22.97 14.07 -0.94
C ASP A 219 -21.84 14.73 -0.13
N VAL A 220 -21.38 15.89 -0.60
CA VAL A 220 -20.28 16.66 0.01
C VAL A 220 -20.70 17.15 1.39
N ILE A 221 -19.83 16.96 2.40
CA ILE A 221 -20.10 17.31 3.80
C ILE A 221 -19.26 18.52 4.18
N GLU A 222 -19.86 19.72 4.13
CA GLU A 222 -19.18 21.00 4.43
C GLU A 222 -19.35 21.46 5.88
N ASP A 223 -20.40 21.02 6.57
CA ASP A 223 -20.58 21.33 7.99
C ASP A 223 -19.56 20.59 8.84
N VAL A 224 -18.78 21.33 9.63
CA VAL A 224 -17.67 20.78 10.43
C VAL A 224 -18.16 19.82 11.51
N ASP A 225 -19.32 20.07 12.12
CA ASP A 225 -19.85 19.23 13.19
C ASP A 225 -20.45 17.94 12.63
N GLU A 226 -21.14 18.01 11.50
CA GLU A 226 -21.60 16.85 10.74
C GLU A 226 -20.43 16.00 10.26
N ALA A 227 -19.43 16.62 9.62
CA ALA A 227 -18.24 15.97 9.14
C ALA A 227 -17.47 15.25 10.27
N SER A 228 -17.35 15.91 11.43
CA SER A 228 -16.69 15.34 12.62
C SER A 228 -17.43 14.10 13.14
N ARG A 229 -18.76 14.15 13.25
CA ARG A 229 -19.58 13.01 13.67
C ARG A 229 -19.50 11.85 12.67
N THR A 230 -19.66 12.15 11.38
CA THR A 230 -19.60 11.18 10.29
C THR A 230 -18.25 10.47 10.25
N LEU A 231 -17.14 11.23 10.29
CA LEU A 231 -15.79 10.68 10.29
C LEU A 231 -15.56 9.75 11.49
N ARG A 232 -15.94 10.20 12.70
CA ARG A 232 -15.83 9.38 13.92
C ARG A 232 -16.62 8.08 13.81
N GLN A 233 -17.88 8.15 13.43
CA GLN A 233 -18.75 6.97 13.28
C GLN A 233 -18.19 5.99 12.25
N THR A 234 -17.75 6.49 11.10
CA THR A 234 -17.16 5.65 10.05
C THR A 234 -15.89 4.95 10.53
N ILE A 235 -14.98 5.66 11.21
CA ILE A 235 -13.74 5.04 11.73
C ILE A 235 -14.07 3.97 12.77
N LEU A 236 -14.95 4.25 13.74
CA LEU A 236 -15.35 3.29 14.78
C LEU A 236 -16.01 2.05 14.16
N ALA A 237 -16.96 2.24 13.26
CA ALA A 237 -17.66 1.13 12.58
C ALA A 237 -16.71 0.29 11.74
N THR A 238 -15.80 0.92 11.00
CA THR A 238 -14.79 0.25 10.18
C THR A 238 -13.83 -0.59 11.04
N VAL A 239 -13.28 0.01 12.10
CA VAL A 239 -12.37 -0.68 13.03
C VAL A 239 -13.07 -1.87 13.67
N THR A 240 -14.31 -1.70 14.14
CA THR A 240 -15.12 -2.80 14.71
C THR A 240 -15.35 -3.91 13.68
N SER A 241 -15.69 -3.55 12.43
CA SER A 241 -15.90 -4.52 11.34
C SER A 241 -14.65 -5.32 11.03
N MET A 242 -13.49 -4.65 10.98
CA MET A 242 -12.21 -5.29 10.68
C MET A 242 -11.68 -6.13 11.85
N ALA A 243 -11.98 -5.73 13.10
CA ALA A 243 -11.58 -6.47 14.32
C ALA A 243 -12.46 -7.69 14.59
N ALA A 244 -13.71 -7.68 14.15
CA ALA A 244 -14.72 -8.71 14.47
C ALA A 244 -14.29 -10.17 14.25
N PRO A 245 -13.46 -10.54 13.25
CA PRO A 245 -13.01 -11.92 13.08
C PRO A 245 -11.93 -12.38 14.06
N TYR A 246 -11.36 -11.50 14.90
CA TYR A 246 -10.18 -11.77 15.71
C TYR A 246 -10.48 -11.69 17.20
N ASP A 247 -9.76 -12.51 17.98
CA ASP A 247 -9.83 -12.49 19.45
C ASP A 247 -8.84 -11.50 20.07
N GLY A 248 -7.80 -11.10 19.32
CA GLY A 248 -6.83 -10.14 19.81
C GLY A 248 -5.92 -9.56 18.74
N ALA A 249 -5.40 -8.37 19.02
CA ALA A 249 -4.54 -7.63 18.11
C ALA A 249 -3.44 -6.83 18.83
N ILE A 250 -2.39 -6.52 18.07
CA ILE A 250 -1.43 -5.46 18.39
C ILE A 250 -1.75 -4.23 17.55
N ASP A 251 -1.81 -3.04 18.17
CA ASP A 251 -1.77 -1.77 17.47
C ASP A 251 -0.36 -1.18 17.49
N MET A 252 0.16 -0.85 16.30
CA MET A 252 1.46 -0.19 16.13
C MET A 252 1.33 1.29 16.46
N ILE A 253 1.50 1.63 17.74
CA ILE A 253 1.23 2.98 18.24
C ILE A 253 2.49 3.87 18.25
N GLY A 254 2.34 5.11 17.80
CA GLY A 254 3.37 6.16 17.80
C GLY A 254 2.74 7.54 17.76
N GLY A 255 2.33 8.00 16.57
CA GLY A 255 1.77 9.33 16.34
C GLY A 255 0.29 9.48 16.66
N LEU A 256 -0.30 10.61 16.21
CA LEU A 256 -1.72 10.92 16.41
C LEU A 256 -2.65 9.90 15.74
N ASP A 257 -2.33 9.52 14.49
CA ASP A 257 -3.22 8.65 13.70
C ASP A 257 -3.35 7.27 14.34
N SER A 258 -2.25 6.70 14.79
CA SER A 258 -2.26 5.44 15.55
C SER A 258 -2.91 5.59 16.92
N SER A 259 -2.78 6.75 17.59
CA SER A 259 -3.50 7.01 18.85
C SER A 259 -5.02 7.07 18.65
N ILE A 260 -5.49 7.69 17.55
CA ILE A 260 -6.91 7.67 17.17
C ILE A 260 -7.38 6.25 16.86
N LEU A 261 -6.55 5.47 16.15
CA LEU A 261 -6.83 4.07 15.85
C LEU A 261 -6.93 3.24 17.13
N MET A 262 -5.98 3.40 18.05
CA MET A 262 -6.03 2.72 19.36
C MET A 262 -7.28 3.09 20.16
N ALA A 263 -7.67 4.37 20.16
CA ALA A 263 -8.91 4.80 20.82
C ALA A 263 -10.14 4.15 20.18
N ALA A 264 -10.15 3.93 18.87
CA ALA A 264 -11.22 3.22 18.19
C ALA A 264 -11.20 1.71 18.51
N LEU A 265 -10.03 1.07 18.54
CA LEU A 265 -9.85 -0.33 18.89
C LEU A 265 -10.27 -0.61 20.35
N ALA A 266 -10.01 0.32 21.26
CA ALA A 266 -10.44 0.22 22.66
C ALA A 266 -11.97 0.25 22.83
N GLN A 267 -12.74 0.65 21.81
CA GLN A 267 -14.21 0.60 21.80
C GLN A 267 -14.75 -0.72 21.22
N VAL A 268 -13.89 -1.60 20.70
CA VAL A 268 -14.32 -2.92 20.19
C VAL A 268 -14.85 -3.75 21.36
N PRO A 269 -16.04 -4.36 21.23
CA PRO A 269 -16.63 -5.13 22.32
C PRO A 269 -15.77 -6.31 22.77
N ALA A 270 -15.78 -6.59 24.09
CA ALA A 270 -15.15 -7.79 24.63
C ALA A 270 -15.73 -9.08 23.99
N PRO A 271 -14.93 -10.16 23.84
CA PRO A 271 -13.67 -10.41 24.54
C PRO A 271 -12.38 -9.96 23.82
N PHE A 272 -12.45 -9.04 22.86
CA PHE A 272 -11.30 -8.60 22.08
C PHE A 272 -10.14 -8.08 22.96
N LYS A 273 -8.94 -8.65 22.77
CA LYS A 273 -7.72 -8.29 23.50
C LYS A 273 -6.87 -7.34 22.67
N LEU A 274 -6.56 -6.17 23.22
CA LEU A 274 -5.74 -5.15 22.56
C LEU A 274 -4.45 -4.91 23.34
N THR A 275 -3.32 -4.86 22.61
CA THR A 275 -2.00 -4.48 23.15
C THR A 275 -1.39 -3.42 22.23
N GLY A 276 -0.80 -2.37 22.81
CA GLY A 276 -0.01 -1.39 22.07
C GLY A 276 1.43 -1.86 21.89
N LEU A 277 2.02 -1.65 20.74
CA LEU A 277 3.45 -1.84 20.49
C LEU A 277 4.06 -0.53 19.99
N ASN A 278 5.01 0.01 20.73
CA ASN A 278 5.77 1.20 20.36
C ASN A 278 7.24 0.86 20.15
N SER A 279 7.74 1.13 18.94
CA SER A 279 9.18 1.12 18.67
C SER A 279 9.73 2.53 18.80
N TYR A 280 10.77 2.71 19.60
CA TYR A 280 11.36 4.01 19.88
C TYR A 280 12.89 4.03 19.69
N GLU A 281 13.40 5.22 19.41
CA GLU A 281 14.84 5.53 19.39
C GLU A 281 15.18 6.41 20.59
N GLU A 282 16.43 6.38 21.06
CA GLU A 282 16.90 7.25 22.14
C GLU A 282 17.23 8.69 21.65
N ASP A 283 16.57 9.14 20.60
CA ASP A 283 16.69 10.52 20.12
C ASP A 283 15.46 11.34 20.57
N PRO A 284 15.66 12.49 21.24
CA PRO A 284 14.53 13.30 21.72
C PRO A 284 13.58 13.75 20.61
N GLY A 285 14.04 13.84 19.34
CA GLY A 285 13.22 14.20 18.19
C GLY A 285 12.40 13.04 17.63
N GLY A 286 12.75 11.79 17.99
CA GLY A 286 12.10 10.55 17.54
C GLY A 286 11.33 9.83 18.63
N ASP A 287 11.49 10.23 19.90
CA ASP A 287 10.89 9.54 21.05
C ASP A 287 9.44 9.97 21.28
N GLU A 288 8.51 9.11 20.92
CA GLU A 288 7.07 9.31 21.13
C GLU A 288 6.53 8.64 22.40
N ARG A 289 7.38 7.98 23.22
CA ARG A 289 6.95 7.20 24.41
C ARG A 289 6.09 8.00 25.36
N TYR A 290 6.36 9.28 25.57
CA TYR A 290 5.54 10.11 26.43
C TYR A 290 4.07 10.08 26.01
N TYR A 291 3.79 10.38 24.75
CA TYR A 291 2.41 10.41 24.22
C TYR A 291 1.77 9.02 24.13
N VAL A 292 2.57 8.02 23.78
CA VAL A 292 2.12 6.63 23.71
C VAL A 292 1.72 6.11 25.09
N ARG A 293 2.53 6.32 26.12
CA ARG A 293 2.23 5.96 27.51
C ARG A 293 0.98 6.64 28.01
N GLN A 294 0.79 7.95 27.72
CA GLN A 294 -0.41 8.68 28.08
C GLN A 294 -1.65 8.09 27.41
N THR A 295 -1.56 7.75 26.12
CA THR A 295 -2.67 7.13 25.38
C THR A 295 -3.02 5.76 25.96
N CYS A 296 -2.06 4.87 26.11
CA CYS A 296 -2.28 3.52 26.63
C CYS A 296 -2.81 3.52 28.06
N HIS A 297 -2.26 4.38 28.93
CA HIS A 297 -2.73 4.54 30.31
C HIS A 297 -4.19 5.04 30.35
N HIS A 298 -4.52 6.06 29.55
CA HIS A 298 -5.87 6.63 29.49
C HIS A 298 -6.92 5.60 29.02
N LEU A 299 -6.53 4.77 28.05
CA LEU A 299 -7.43 3.75 27.48
C LEU A 299 -7.39 2.40 28.23
N GLY A 300 -6.52 2.24 29.23
CA GLY A 300 -6.35 0.98 29.97
C GLY A 300 -5.75 -0.14 29.10
N VAL A 301 -4.97 0.17 28.08
CA VAL A 301 -4.39 -0.79 27.14
C VAL A 301 -2.96 -1.13 27.55
N PRO A 302 -2.57 -2.42 27.66
CA PRO A 302 -1.19 -2.85 27.86
C PRO A 302 -0.27 -2.31 26.77
N LEU A 303 0.99 -1.98 27.12
CA LEU A 303 1.99 -1.42 26.20
C LEU A 303 3.25 -2.26 26.21
N ILE A 304 3.72 -2.64 25.04
CA ILE A 304 5.05 -3.19 24.79
C ILE A 304 5.90 -2.06 24.18
N GLU A 305 7.02 -1.76 24.82
CA GLU A 305 8.00 -0.81 24.32
C GLU A 305 9.22 -1.56 23.77
N HIS A 306 9.56 -1.29 22.52
CA HIS A 306 10.70 -1.87 21.85
C HIS A 306 11.72 -0.79 21.50
N LYS A 307 12.92 -0.91 22.07
CA LYS A 307 14.03 -0.04 21.69
C LYS A 307 14.56 -0.49 20.32
N ALA A 308 14.45 0.39 19.33
CA ALA A 308 15.04 0.15 18.03
C ALA A 308 16.57 0.26 18.15
N GLU A 309 17.25 -0.87 18.14
CA GLU A 309 18.72 -0.88 18.16
C GLU A 309 19.26 -0.77 16.74
N VAL A 310 20.24 0.10 16.55
CA VAL A 310 21.00 0.17 15.29
C VAL A 310 21.84 -1.10 15.18
N SER A 311 21.31 -2.10 14.49
CA SER A 311 22.00 -3.36 14.26
C SER A 311 23.09 -3.22 13.21
N ARG A 312 24.11 -4.10 13.29
CA ARG A 312 25.03 -4.29 12.15
C ARG A 312 24.25 -4.93 11.00
N PHE A 313 24.51 -4.45 9.80
CA PHE A 313 23.97 -5.06 8.59
C PHE A 313 24.37 -6.55 8.54
N THR A 314 23.37 -7.37 8.47
CA THR A 314 23.50 -8.79 8.18
C THR A 314 22.65 -9.08 6.96
N VAL A 315 23.23 -9.72 5.98
CA VAL A 315 22.44 -10.29 4.88
C VAL A 315 21.67 -11.46 5.47
N HIS A 316 20.35 -11.33 5.55
CA HIS A 316 19.50 -12.40 6.06
C HIS A 316 19.40 -13.52 5.04
N GLY A 317 19.34 -14.75 5.52
CA GLY A 317 19.19 -15.93 4.67
C GLY A 317 17.90 -15.93 3.84
N ASP A 318 17.85 -16.80 2.85
CA ASP A 318 16.70 -16.91 1.93
C ASP A 318 15.39 -17.29 2.63
N ASP A 319 15.49 -17.86 3.82
CA ASP A 319 14.40 -18.19 4.74
C ASP A 319 13.74 -16.96 5.41
N MET A 320 14.39 -15.79 5.34
CA MET A 320 13.85 -14.56 5.92
C MET A 320 13.42 -13.50 4.89
N VAL A 321 13.86 -13.63 3.65
CA VAL A 321 13.61 -12.63 2.59
C VAL A 321 13.16 -13.33 1.33
N PRO A 322 11.87 -13.36 1.01
CA PRO A 322 11.38 -13.99 -0.21
C PRO A 322 11.80 -13.19 -1.44
N ILE A 323 11.80 -13.84 -2.61
CA ILE A 323 11.83 -13.12 -3.88
C ILE A 323 10.53 -12.35 -4.06
N THR A 324 10.64 -11.06 -4.38
CA THR A 324 9.47 -10.16 -4.48
C THR A 324 9.39 -9.54 -5.86
N PRO A 325 8.19 -9.13 -6.30
CA PRO A 325 8.05 -8.42 -7.58
C PRO A 325 8.78 -7.06 -7.63
N TRP A 326 9.19 -6.53 -6.48
CA TRP A 326 9.84 -5.23 -6.31
C TRP A 326 11.03 -5.30 -5.37
N PRO A 327 12.04 -4.44 -5.52
CA PRO A 327 13.02 -4.22 -4.45
C PRO A 327 12.32 -3.82 -3.16
N THR A 328 12.57 -4.56 -2.10
CA THR A 328 12.05 -4.29 -0.75
C THR A 328 13.20 -4.06 0.21
N ASP A 329 12.89 -3.51 1.39
CA ASP A 329 13.88 -3.38 2.44
C ASP A 329 14.32 -4.76 2.97
N HIS A 330 15.40 -5.28 2.41
CA HIS A 330 16.01 -6.54 2.81
C HIS A 330 16.97 -6.40 4.00
N CYS A 331 17.27 -5.17 4.43
CA CYS A 331 18.31 -4.92 5.42
C CYS A 331 17.79 -4.89 6.86
N VAL A 332 16.70 -4.16 7.10
CA VAL A 332 16.16 -3.91 8.45
C VAL A 332 14.84 -4.64 8.69
N ALA A 333 13.99 -4.66 7.68
CA ALA A 333 12.63 -5.17 7.82
C ALA A 333 12.51 -6.63 8.29
N PRO A 334 13.33 -7.60 7.86
CA PRO A 334 13.15 -9.00 8.24
C PRO A 334 13.24 -9.24 9.75
N THR A 335 14.27 -8.71 10.41
CA THR A 335 14.46 -8.86 11.86
C THR A 335 13.33 -8.23 12.65
N TYR A 336 12.89 -7.03 12.23
CA TYR A 336 11.78 -6.33 12.87
C TYR A 336 10.45 -7.05 12.66
N LYS A 337 10.21 -7.60 11.47
CA LYS A 337 9.00 -8.41 11.19
C LYS A 337 8.96 -9.67 12.04
N LYS A 338 10.10 -10.37 12.16
CA LYS A 338 10.20 -11.53 13.07
C LYS A 338 9.90 -11.13 14.51
N PHE A 339 10.47 -10.03 15.00
CA PHE A 339 10.16 -9.53 16.35
C PHE A 339 8.67 -9.28 16.55
N ILE A 340 8.00 -8.63 15.60
CA ILE A 340 6.55 -8.38 15.66
C ILE A 340 5.78 -9.71 15.71
N HIS A 341 6.12 -10.66 14.85
CA HIS A 341 5.51 -11.99 14.81
C HIS A 341 5.64 -12.71 16.15
N ASP A 342 6.85 -12.72 16.74
CA ASP A 342 7.11 -13.36 18.02
C ASP A 342 6.28 -12.70 19.15
N ARG A 343 6.19 -11.37 19.19
CA ARG A 343 5.36 -10.64 20.17
C ARG A 343 3.86 -10.92 19.98
N LEU A 344 3.38 -10.95 18.74
CA LEU A 344 1.99 -11.27 18.43
C LEU A 344 1.64 -12.68 18.95
N THR A 345 2.52 -13.64 18.70
CA THR A 345 2.37 -15.02 19.18
C THR A 345 2.36 -15.12 20.71
N GLU A 346 3.26 -14.40 21.38
CA GLU A 346 3.34 -14.42 22.87
C GLU A 346 2.09 -13.90 23.56
N ILE A 347 1.44 -12.88 23.00
CA ILE A 347 0.20 -12.34 23.59
C ILE A 347 -1.06 -13.10 23.14
N GLY A 348 -0.91 -14.11 22.29
CA GLY A 348 -2.03 -14.82 21.67
C GLY A 348 -2.86 -13.93 20.76
N GLY A 349 -2.21 -12.93 20.13
CA GLY A 349 -2.82 -12.07 19.14
C GLY A 349 -2.78 -12.72 17.75
N GLU A 350 -3.63 -12.24 16.84
CA GLU A 350 -3.78 -12.82 15.50
C GLU A 350 -3.48 -11.82 14.39
N VAL A 351 -3.52 -10.50 14.70
CA VAL A 351 -3.47 -9.45 13.69
C VAL A 351 -2.78 -8.18 14.21
N ILE A 352 -2.16 -7.46 13.30
CA ILE A 352 -1.61 -6.12 13.56
C ILE A 352 -2.54 -5.06 13.00
N PHE A 353 -2.84 -4.04 13.79
CA PHE A 353 -3.43 -2.81 13.30
C PHE A 353 -2.36 -1.74 13.11
N ASN A 354 -2.52 -0.93 12.08
CA ASN A 354 -1.55 0.11 11.73
C ASN A 354 -2.27 1.39 11.25
N GLY A 355 -1.81 2.54 11.73
CA GLY A 355 -2.36 3.86 11.40
C GLY A 355 -1.94 4.40 10.02
N SER A 356 -1.31 3.59 9.16
CA SER A 356 -0.95 4.00 7.79
C SER A 356 -2.18 4.45 7.01
N GLY A 357 -2.01 5.47 6.18
CA GLY A 357 -3.10 6.14 5.47
C GLY A 357 -3.74 7.29 6.24
N GLY A 358 -3.45 7.44 7.54
CA GLY A 358 -3.98 8.53 8.34
C GLY A 358 -3.46 9.90 7.90
N ASP A 359 -2.18 10.02 7.58
CA ASP A 359 -1.57 11.25 7.06
C ASP A 359 -2.24 11.72 5.76
N GLU A 360 -2.54 10.78 4.88
CA GLU A 360 -3.13 11.02 3.57
C GLU A 360 -4.63 11.30 3.71
N MET A 361 -5.40 10.38 4.31
CA MET A 361 -6.85 10.44 4.33
C MET A 361 -7.38 11.49 5.31
N LEU A 362 -6.81 11.60 6.51
CA LEU A 362 -7.19 12.63 7.48
C LEU A 362 -6.56 14.00 7.17
N TYR A 363 -5.70 14.04 6.17
CA TYR A 363 -5.02 15.17 5.58
C TYR A 363 -4.13 15.96 6.55
N CYS A 364 -2.84 15.67 6.51
CA CYS A 364 -1.86 16.35 7.39
C CYS A 364 -1.06 17.45 6.68
N HIS A 365 -1.16 17.56 5.35
CA HIS A 365 -0.25 18.37 4.55
C HIS A 365 -0.53 19.87 4.63
N GLY A 366 0.55 20.66 4.82
CA GLY A 366 0.49 22.11 4.86
C GLY A 366 0.48 22.77 3.47
N LYS A 367 0.03 22.08 2.41
CA LYS A 367 -0.06 22.64 1.07
C LYS A 367 -1.20 23.66 0.99
N ASN A 368 -1.14 24.58 0.01
CA ASN A 368 -2.15 25.63 -0.18
C ASN A 368 -3.49 25.12 -0.72
N TYR A 369 -3.64 23.84 -0.95
CA TYR A 369 -4.80 23.27 -1.66
C TYR A 369 -6.15 23.54 -0.97
N ALA A 370 -6.21 23.55 0.37
CA ALA A 370 -7.45 23.90 1.06
C ALA A 370 -7.95 25.31 0.70
N VAL A 371 -7.02 26.28 0.58
CA VAL A 371 -7.32 27.66 0.16
C VAL A 371 -7.74 27.71 -1.31
N ILE A 372 -7.02 26.98 -2.18
CA ILE A 372 -7.26 26.91 -3.61
C ILE A 372 -8.62 26.29 -3.89
N ASP A 373 -8.92 25.16 -3.25
CA ASP A 373 -10.18 24.44 -3.42
C ASP A 373 -11.36 25.28 -2.96
N TYR A 374 -11.23 25.95 -1.79
CA TYR A 374 -12.25 26.87 -1.30
C TYR A 374 -12.50 28.02 -2.29
N LEU A 375 -11.43 28.66 -2.77
CA LEU A 375 -11.50 29.77 -3.73
C LEU A 375 -12.19 29.33 -5.04
N LYS A 376 -11.88 28.14 -5.55
CA LYS A 376 -12.50 27.61 -6.77
C LYS A 376 -13.97 27.24 -6.57
N THR A 377 -14.35 26.77 -5.39
CA THR A 377 -15.72 26.32 -5.10
C THR A 377 -16.63 27.47 -4.72
N HIS A 378 -16.17 28.38 -3.86
CA HIS A 378 -17.00 29.42 -3.26
C HIS A 378 -16.65 30.86 -3.69
N GLY A 379 -15.50 31.03 -4.37
CA GLY A 379 -14.99 32.35 -4.71
C GLY A 379 -14.43 33.12 -3.49
N ILE A 380 -14.32 34.43 -3.63
CA ILE A 380 -13.81 35.31 -2.57
C ILE A 380 -14.94 35.60 -1.57
N ARG A 381 -14.91 34.89 -0.45
CA ARG A 381 -15.84 35.06 0.68
C ARG A 381 -15.10 35.18 2.00
N PRO A 382 -15.71 35.68 3.09
CA PRO A 382 -15.02 35.88 4.39
C PRO A 382 -14.24 34.69 4.91
N PRO A 383 -14.67 33.40 4.82
CA PRO A 383 -13.90 32.26 5.27
C PRO A 383 -12.55 32.08 4.56
N LEU A 384 -12.41 32.56 3.31
CA LEU A 384 -11.16 32.49 2.56
C LEU A 384 -9.99 33.18 3.29
N PHE A 385 -10.25 34.35 3.88
CA PHE A 385 -9.23 35.10 4.61
C PHE A 385 -8.74 34.34 5.84
N ARG A 386 -9.66 33.67 6.56
CA ARG A 386 -9.30 32.79 7.68
C ARG A 386 -8.43 31.62 7.18
N LEU A 387 -8.81 30.96 6.10
CA LEU A 387 -8.06 29.82 5.53
C LEU A 387 -6.64 30.23 5.10
N ILE A 388 -6.48 31.42 4.50
CA ILE A 388 -5.14 31.95 4.15
C ILE A 388 -4.30 32.15 5.42
N MET A 389 -4.87 32.69 6.50
CA MET A 389 -4.17 32.85 7.77
C MET A 389 -3.79 31.51 8.41
N GLU A 390 -4.68 30.53 8.35
CA GLU A 390 -4.45 29.18 8.84
C GLU A 390 -3.35 28.49 8.05
N ALA A 391 -3.36 28.56 6.71
CA ALA A 391 -2.31 28.03 5.84
C ALA A 391 -0.93 28.69 6.12
N SER A 392 -0.92 30.01 6.33
CA SER A 392 0.28 30.77 6.71
C SER A 392 0.89 30.24 8.03
N ARG A 393 0.05 29.99 9.05
CA ARG A 393 0.48 29.46 10.34
C ARG A 393 0.99 28.02 10.22
N MET A 394 0.27 27.16 9.49
CA MET A 394 0.70 25.76 9.28
C MET A 394 2.05 25.65 8.59
N GLN A 395 2.30 26.51 7.60
CA GLN A 395 3.57 26.53 6.86
C GLN A 395 4.67 27.32 7.55
N GLN A 396 4.38 28.01 8.66
CA GLN A 396 5.30 28.95 9.32
C GLN A 396 5.88 29.99 8.34
N ARG A 397 5.04 30.46 7.40
CA ARG A 397 5.41 31.42 6.36
C ARG A 397 4.46 32.62 6.40
N SER A 398 4.93 33.78 5.98
CA SER A 398 4.08 34.96 5.93
C SER A 398 2.98 34.82 4.87
N VAL A 399 1.83 35.45 5.07
CA VAL A 399 0.73 35.50 4.10
C VAL A 399 1.23 35.96 2.73
N TRP A 400 2.06 36.99 2.70
CA TRP A 400 2.63 37.54 1.47
C TRP A 400 3.54 36.54 0.71
N SER A 401 4.17 35.61 1.42
CA SER A 401 5.03 34.58 0.81
C SER A 401 4.24 33.39 0.26
N ILE A 402 3.02 33.13 0.74
CA ILE A 402 2.19 32.03 0.25
C ILE A 402 1.23 32.43 -0.87
N LEU A 403 0.82 33.72 -0.95
CA LEU A 403 -0.10 34.21 -2.00
C LEU A 403 0.39 33.92 -3.42
N PRO A 404 1.66 34.15 -3.81
CA PRO A 404 2.13 33.80 -5.15
C PRO A 404 2.03 32.31 -5.46
N SER A 405 2.27 31.42 -4.48
CA SER A 405 2.12 29.97 -4.68
C SER A 405 0.65 29.58 -4.81
N ILE A 406 -0.26 30.18 -4.04
CA ILE A 406 -1.71 29.95 -4.21
C ILE A 406 -2.14 30.32 -5.64
N MET A 407 -1.70 31.46 -6.16
CA MET A 407 -2.03 31.87 -7.51
C MET A 407 -1.44 30.95 -8.58
N ARG A 408 -0.16 30.60 -8.46
CA ARG A 408 0.52 29.68 -9.38
C ARG A 408 -0.13 28.30 -9.38
N ASP A 409 -0.34 27.71 -8.19
CA ASP A 409 -0.81 26.33 -8.04
C ASP A 409 -2.32 26.23 -8.30
N GLY A 410 -3.08 27.32 -8.06
CA GLY A 410 -4.52 27.38 -8.31
C GLY A 410 -4.91 27.64 -9.76
N PHE A 411 -4.08 28.37 -10.54
CA PHE A 411 -4.38 28.80 -11.90
C PHE A 411 -3.34 28.36 -12.94
N GLY A 412 -2.24 27.74 -12.51
CA GLY A 412 -1.27 27.10 -13.39
C GLY A 412 -1.86 25.87 -14.11
N LYS A 413 -1.24 25.41 -15.18
CA LYS A 413 -1.54 24.09 -15.73
C LYS A 413 -1.22 23.06 -14.65
N ASN A 414 -2.25 22.44 -14.09
CA ASN A 414 -2.13 21.39 -13.09
C ASN A 414 -1.31 20.23 -13.68
N ARG A 415 0.00 20.26 -13.47
CA ARG A 415 0.79 19.04 -13.51
C ARG A 415 0.62 18.42 -12.12
N ILE A 416 0.23 17.16 -12.07
CA ILE A 416 0.53 16.30 -10.92
C ILE A 416 2.03 16.45 -10.75
N GLU A 417 2.48 17.20 -9.71
CA GLU A 417 3.90 17.20 -9.37
C GLU A 417 4.19 15.75 -9.00
N ALA A 418 4.86 15.08 -9.92
CA ALA A 418 5.36 13.74 -9.66
C ALA A 418 5.98 13.75 -8.27
N VAL A 419 5.69 12.71 -7.52
CA VAL A 419 6.30 12.41 -6.21
C VAL A 419 7.71 13.00 -6.17
N ALA A 420 8.04 13.72 -5.10
CA ALA A 420 9.30 14.43 -5.02
C ALA A 420 10.47 13.50 -5.39
N ALA A 421 11.18 13.87 -6.43
CA ALA A 421 12.35 13.13 -6.89
C ALA A 421 13.40 13.10 -5.78
N GLN A 422 13.98 11.94 -5.53
CA GLN A 422 15.14 11.85 -4.64
C GLN A 422 16.39 12.45 -5.32
N PRO A 423 17.36 12.90 -4.53
CA PRO A 423 18.63 13.40 -5.06
C PRO A 423 19.33 12.33 -5.91
N THR A 424 19.93 12.76 -6.99
CA THR A 424 20.49 11.89 -8.02
C THR A 424 22.03 12.00 -8.11
N SER A 425 22.71 12.50 -7.09
CA SER A 425 24.17 12.70 -7.08
C SER A 425 24.99 11.42 -7.34
N LEU A 426 24.43 10.27 -6.99
CA LEU A 426 25.04 8.95 -7.17
C LEU A 426 24.60 8.24 -8.45
N LEU A 427 23.61 8.77 -9.16
CA LEU A 427 23.10 8.19 -10.39
C LEU A 427 23.88 8.70 -11.61
N THR A 428 24.02 7.86 -12.62
CA THR A 428 24.63 8.26 -13.89
C THR A 428 23.69 9.16 -14.70
N ALA A 429 24.22 9.88 -15.70
CA ALA A 429 23.40 10.66 -16.61
C ALA A 429 22.43 9.77 -17.43
N GLN A 430 22.81 8.54 -17.73
CA GLN A 430 22.00 7.56 -18.46
C GLN A 430 20.65 7.25 -17.76
N VAL A 431 20.61 7.34 -16.44
CA VAL A 431 19.37 7.10 -15.66
C VAL A 431 18.29 8.11 -16.03
N GLN A 432 18.64 9.36 -16.32
CA GLN A 432 17.65 10.37 -16.72
C GLN A 432 17.00 10.00 -18.07
N ASP A 433 17.78 9.51 -19.02
CA ASP A 433 17.27 9.05 -20.33
C ASP A 433 16.35 7.83 -20.17
N MET A 434 16.75 6.87 -19.31
CA MET A 434 15.92 5.69 -18.99
C MET A 434 14.58 6.09 -18.36
N VAL A 435 14.61 7.02 -17.40
CA VAL A 435 13.40 7.50 -16.71
C VAL A 435 12.49 8.27 -17.65
N GLU A 436 13.04 9.08 -18.53
CA GLU A 436 12.24 9.83 -19.52
C GLU A 436 11.58 8.86 -20.52
N ALA A 437 12.32 7.86 -21.00
CA ALA A 437 11.76 6.83 -21.88
C ALA A 437 10.64 6.03 -21.17
N GLU A 438 10.80 5.72 -19.88
CA GLU A 438 9.79 5.02 -19.10
C GLU A 438 8.56 5.91 -18.85
N ARG A 439 8.74 7.20 -18.57
CA ARG A 439 7.64 8.15 -18.44
C ARG A 439 6.81 8.25 -19.71
N GLN A 440 7.43 8.30 -20.86
CA GLN A 440 6.73 8.33 -22.17
C GLN A 440 5.91 7.06 -22.41
N ARG A 441 6.39 5.90 -21.93
CA ARG A 441 5.60 4.65 -21.95
C ARG A 441 4.41 4.72 -20.99
N GLU A 442 4.57 5.34 -19.82
CA GLU A 442 3.54 5.46 -18.79
C GLU A 442 2.51 6.55 -19.06
N GLU A 443 2.84 7.62 -19.76
CA GLU A 443 1.86 8.64 -20.19
C GLU A 443 0.70 8.03 -20.98
N GLN A 444 0.93 6.88 -21.64
CA GLN A 444 -0.11 6.07 -22.28
C GLN A 444 -0.93 5.21 -21.32
N THR A 445 -0.56 5.14 -20.03
CA THR A 445 -1.15 4.23 -19.05
C THR A 445 -1.47 4.89 -17.69
N VAL A 446 -1.68 6.22 -17.68
CA VAL A 446 -2.08 6.95 -16.46
C VAL A 446 -3.30 6.28 -15.83
N HIS A 447 -3.30 6.17 -14.51
CA HIS A 447 -4.43 5.61 -13.82
C HIS A 447 -5.66 6.50 -14.02
N PRO A 448 -6.84 5.97 -14.44
CA PRO A 448 -8.02 6.80 -14.75
C PRO A 448 -8.48 7.69 -13.59
N TRP A 449 -8.10 7.39 -12.36
CA TRP A 449 -8.41 8.22 -11.19
C TRP A 449 -7.62 9.53 -11.15
N LEU A 450 -6.56 9.66 -11.93
CA LEU A 450 -5.74 10.88 -12.05
C LEU A 450 -6.05 11.69 -13.31
N GLU A 451 -6.90 11.18 -14.20
CA GLU A 451 -7.35 11.98 -15.34
C GLU A 451 -8.15 13.20 -14.84
N PHE A 452 -7.63 14.38 -15.15
CA PHE A 452 -8.28 15.63 -14.74
C PHE A 452 -9.64 15.78 -15.41
N ARG A 453 -10.67 15.91 -14.58
CA ARG A 453 -12.02 16.28 -15.00
C ARG A 453 -12.29 17.72 -14.57
N GLU A 454 -13.04 18.47 -15.36
CA GLU A 454 -13.28 19.91 -15.17
C GLU A 454 -13.80 20.29 -13.77
N ASN A 455 -14.46 19.37 -13.08
CA ASN A 455 -15.12 19.65 -11.80
C ASN A 455 -14.37 19.14 -10.56
N VAL A 456 -13.14 18.62 -10.70
CA VAL A 456 -12.33 18.14 -9.55
C VAL A 456 -11.30 19.20 -9.19
N THR A 457 -11.27 19.59 -7.93
CA THR A 457 -10.31 20.59 -7.43
C THR A 457 -8.91 19.99 -7.29
N PRO A 458 -7.84 20.81 -7.42
CA PRO A 458 -6.46 20.34 -7.31
C PRO A 458 -6.16 19.62 -5.99
N GLY A 459 -6.72 20.09 -4.88
CA GLY A 459 -6.52 19.46 -3.60
C GLY A 459 -7.19 18.09 -3.49
N LYS A 460 -8.30 17.87 -4.18
CA LYS A 460 -8.91 16.53 -4.23
C LYS A 460 -8.12 15.57 -5.11
N ILE A 461 -7.44 16.04 -6.14
CA ILE A 461 -6.49 15.21 -6.88
C ILE A 461 -5.29 14.82 -5.99
N ASP A 462 -4.72 15.78 -5.26
CA ASP A 462 -3.66 15.53 -4.26
C ASP A 462 -4.10 14.54 -3.16
N HIS A 463 -5.39 14.54 -2.81
CA HIS A 463 -5.97 13.61 -1.85
C HIS A 463 -6.19 12.18 -2.40
N ILE A 464 -6.41 12.05 -3.72
CA ILE A 464 -6.60 10.78 -4.43
C ILE A 464 -5.25 10.14 -4.80
N GLU A 465 -4.24 10.93 -5.12
CA GLU A 465 -2.94 10.46 -5.61
C GLU A 465 -2.29 9.38 -4.72
N PRO A 466 -2.26 9.50 -3.37
CA PRO A 466 -1.68 8.48 -2.50
C PRO A 466 -2.36 7.10 -2.59
N LEU A 467 -3.63 7.04 -3.03
CA LEU A 467 -4.34 5.78 -3.23
C LEU A 467 -3.75 4.94 -4.37
N ILE A 468 -3.00 5.58 -5.27
CA ILE A 468 -2.40 4.93 -6.44
C ILE A 468 -0.94 4.57 -6.15
N PHE A 469 -0.18 5.49 -5.57
CA PHE A 469 1.27 5.38 -5.53
C PHE A 469 1.85 4.77 -4.24
N GLY A 470 1.13 4.71 -3.14
CA GLY A 470 1.81 4.67 -1.84
C GLY A 470 1.85 3.36 -1.06
N GLN A 471 1.15 2.27 -1.42
CA GLN A 471 0.62 1.58 -0.26
C GLN A 471 0.88 0.08 -0.10
N TYR A 472 1.41 -0.62 -1.10
CA TYR A 472 1.16 -2.08 -1.15
C TYR A 472 2.37 -2.98 -0.99
N LYS A 473 3.50 -2.46 -0.54
CA LYS A 473 4.79 -3.15 -0.66
C LYS A 473 5.20 -4.06 0.49
N ARG A 474 4.61 -3.94 1.65
CA ARG A 474 5.25 -4.47 2.86
C ARG A 474 4.91 -5.93 3.17
N GLU A 475 3.75 -6.40 2.76
CA GLU A 475 3.30 -7.75 3.12
C GLU A 475 3.88 -8.84 2.22
N GLU A 476 4.08 -8.54 0.94
CA GLU A 476 4.69 -9.44 -0.02
C GLU A 476 6.14 -9.82 0.31
N ALA A 477 6.80 -9.02 1.14
CA ALA A 477 8.18 -9.25 1.59
C ALA A 477 8.27 -10.08 2.88
N MET A 478 7.21 -10.80 3.25
CA MET A 478 7.24 -11.73 4.39
C MET A 478 7.29 -13.17 3.91
N VAL A 479 8.08 -13.98 4.58
CA VAL A 479 8.03 -15.44 4.43
C VAL A 479 6.83 -15.98 5.21
N PRO A 480 6.24 -17.12 4.79
CA PRO A 480 5.06 -17.67 5.45
C PRO A 480 5.25 -17.93 6.95
N GLU A 481 6.43 -18.36 7.36
CA GLU A 481 6.79 -18.71 8.74
C GLU A 481 6.78 -17.51 9.71
N HIS A 482 6.95 -16.29 9.19
CA HIS A 482 6.94 -15.04 9.95
C HIS A 482 5.81 -14.10 9.52
N PHE A 483 4.81 -14.67 8.83
CA PHE A 483 3.69 -13.86 8.35
C PHE A 483 2.78 -13.45 9.51
N PHE A 484 2.38 -12.21 9.48
CA PHE A 484 1.24 -11.68 10.22
C PHE A 484 0.45 -10.74 9.32
N GLU A 485 -0.85 -10.74 9.51
CA GLU A 485 -1.70 -9.84 8.77
C GLU A 485 -1.65 -8.42 9.36
N THR A 486 -1.62 -7.42 8.48
CA THR A 486 -1.68 -6.01 8.86
C THR A 486 -2.94 -5.36 8.32
N LEU A 487 -3.79 -4.88 9.21
CA LEU A 487 -5.00 -4.13 8.88
C LEU A 487 -4.76 -2.62 8.96
N ARG A 488 -5.26 -1.91 7.94
CA ARG A 488 -5.08 -0.46 7.77
C ARG A 488 -6.44 0.22 7.62
N PRO A 489 -7.16 0.51 8.71
CA PRO A 489 -8.52 1.03 8.64
C PRO A 489 -8.67 2.34 7.87
N TYR A 490 -7.67 3.22 7.90
CA TYR A 490 -7.71 4.47 7.13
C TYR A 490 -7.67 4.25 5.61
N LEU A 491 -7.20 3.09 5.16
CA LEU A 491 -7.16 2.68 3.76
C LEU A 491 -8.32 1.74 3.39
N SER A 492 -9.34 1.71 4.20
CA SER A 492 -10.59 1.00 3.90
C SER A 492 -11.52 1.87 3.04
N LEU A 493 -12.30 1.24 2.19
CA LEU A 493 -13.21 1.93 1.29
C LEU A 493 -14.18 2.88 2.03
N PRO A 494 -14.83 2.50 3.16
CA PRO A 494 -15.72 3.41 3.89
C PRO A 494 -15.04 4.67 4.40
N VAL A 495 -13.84 4.57 4.96
CA VAL A 495 -13.10 5.73 5.50
C VAL A 495 -12.63 6.63 4.36
N ILE A 496 -12.09 6.05 3.28
CA ILE A 496 -11.64 6.81 2.10
C ILE A 496 -12.81 7.58 1.49
N GLU A 497 -13.95 6.95 1.25
CA GLU A 497 -15.11 7.63 0.67
C GLU A 497 -15.64 8.75 1.57
N THR A 498 -15.64 8.54 2.88
CA THR A 498 -16.00 9.60 3.84
C THR A 498 -15.04 10.78 3.75
N CYS A 499 -13.72 10.53 3.77
CA CYS A 499 -12.72 11.59 3.65
C CYS A 499 -12.74 12.30 2.31
N LEU A 500 -13.03 11.59 1.21
CA LEU A 500 -13.16 12.20 -0.12
C LEU A 500 -14.39 13.12 -0.23
N ARG A 501 -15.49 12.83 0.47
CA ARG A 501 -16.68 13.71 0.52
C ARG A 501 -16.50 14.95 1.38
N ILE A 502 -15.53 14.94 2.31
CA ILE A 502 -15.24 16.09 3.17
C ILE A 502 -14.22 16.99 2.48
N PRO A 503 -14.51 18.28 2.21
CA PRO A 503 -13.55 19.22 1.63
C PRO A 503 -12.28 19.40 2.47
N LEU A 504 -11.16 19.72 1.82
CA LEU A 504 -9.87 19.87 2.52
C LEU A 504 -9.89 20.98 3.58
N TRP A 505 -10.62 22.08 3.33
CA TRP A 505 -10.76 23.17 4.32
C TRP A 505 -11.56 22.76 5.56
N VAL A 506 -12.34 21.68 5.48
CA VAL A 506 -13.03 21.07 6.63
C VAL A 506 -12.13 20.05 7.32
N LEU A 507 -11.39 19.21 6.57
CA LEU A 507 -10.40 18.27 7.13
C LEU A 507 -9.32 19.00 7.94
N LEU A 508 -8.90 20.20 7.51
CA LEU A 508 -7.93 21.05 8.21
C LEU A 508 -8.58 22.00 9.23
N ALA A 509 -9.70 21.61 9.83
CA ALA A 509 -10.39 22.43 10.83
C ALA A 509 -9.40 23.04 11.85
N ASP A 510 -9.62 24.31 12.20
CA ASP A 510 -8.77 25.11 13.11
C ASP A 510 -7.33 25.31 12.59
N GLY A 511 -7.09 25.17 11.29
CA GLY A 511 -5.78 25.34 10.67
C GLY A 511 -4.72 24.36 11.16
N LYS A 512 -5.13 23.15 11.47
CA LYS A 512 -4.24 22.07 11.92
C LYS A 512 -4.33 20.86 11.00
N GLY A 513 -3.18 20.24 10.76
CA GLY A 513 -3.16 18.94 10.12
C GLY A 513 -4.02 17.94 10.91
N ARG A 514 -4.87 17.20 10.22
CA ARG A 514 -5.88 16.29 10.81
C ARG A 514 -6.84 17.01 11.78
N GLY A 515 -7.12 18.31 11.57
CA GLY A 515 -7.91 19.13 12.50
C GLY A 515 -9.28 18.55 12.78
N LEU A 516 -9.97 18.06 11.76
CA LEU A 516 -11.26 17.40 11.90
C LEU A 516 -11.18 16.12 12.73
N ALA A 517 -10.18 15.29 12.50
CA ALA A 517 -9.98 14.04 13.25
C ALA A 517 -9.65 14.32 14.73
N ARG A 518 -8.83 15.34 15.01
CA ARG A 518 -8.57 15.81 16.40
C ARG A 518 -9.88 16.22 17.08
N LYS A 519 -10.74 16.99 16.39
CA LYS A 519 -12.05 17.38 16.89
C LYS A 519 -12.96 16.17 17.13
N ALA A 520 -12.94 15.19 16.23
CA ALA A 520 -13.77 14.00 16.29
C ALA A 520 -13.43 13.06 17.46
N PHE A 521 -12.16 13.03 17.89
CA PHE A 521 -11.68 12.08 18.92
C PHE A 521 -11.16 12.75 20.21
N LYS A 522 -11.38 14.06 20.38
CA LYS A 522 -10.86 14.83 21.52
C LYS A 522 -11.31 14.36 22.90
N ASP A 523 -12.43 13.67 22.96
CA ASP A 523 -13.01 13.13 24.21
C ASP A 523 -12.55 11.68 24.51
N LEU A 524 -11.93 11.01 23.54
CA LEU A 524 -11.40 9.65 23.69
C LEU A 524 -9.89 9.60 23.93
N LEU A 525 -9.20 10.73 23.81
CA LEU A 525 -7.74 10.82 23.94
C LEU A 525 -7.33 11.93 24.90
N PRO A 526 -6.19 11.80 25.59
CA PRO A 526 -5.65 12.89 26.41
C PRO A 526 -5.44 14.18 25.61
N PRO A 527 -5.72 15.36 26.18
CA PRO A 527 -5.55 16.65 25.50
C PRO A 527 -4.13 16.85 24.95
N GLU A 528 -3.10 16.38 25.67
CA GLU A 528 -1.70 16.47 25.27
C GLU A 528 -1.42 15.69 23.99
N VAL A 529 -2.09 14.57 23.76
CA VAL A 529 -2.01 13.74 22.56
C VAL A 529 -2.78 14.38 21.43
N VAL A 530 -4.03 14.80 21.70
CA VAL A 530 -4.90 15.42 20.68
C VAL A 530 -4.29 16.70 20.11
N TRP A 531 -3.73 17.57 20.96
CA TRP A 531 -3.29 18.91 20.56
C TRP A 531 -1.78 19.03 20.38
N ARG A 532 -1.03 17.91 20.39
CA ARG A 532 0.41 17.92 20.13
C ARG A 532 0.73 18.60 18.80
N SER A 533 1.80 19.38 18.80
CA SER A 533 2.32 20.05 17.60
C SER A 533 3.56 19.36 17.01
N SER A 534 4.24 18.55 17.83
CA SER A 534 5.43 17.80 17.39
C SER A 534 5.04 16.55 16.61
N LYS A 535 5.81 16.22 15.58
CA LYS A 535 5.78 14.93 14.89
C LYS A 535 7.19 14.35 14.93
N SER A 536 7.31 13.08 15.28
CA SER A 536 8.56 12.36 15.18
C SER A 536 9.03 12.27 13.73
N LEU A 537 10.32 12.43 13.52
CA LEU A 537 10.98 12.20 12.24
C LEU A 537 11.74 10.88 12.32
N SER A 538 11.17 9.81 11.78
CA SER A 538 11.79 8.46 11.73
C SER A 538 13.06 8.37 10.86
N GLY A 539 13.51 9.48 10.27
CA GLY A 539 14.67 9.50 9.38
C GLY A 539 16.02 9.24 10.06
N LYS A 540 16.15 9.49 11.36
CA LYS A 540 17.42 9.33 12.06
C LYS A 540 17.84 7.88 12.25
N TYR A 541 16.89 6.96 12.45
CA TYR A 541 17.20 5.52 12.52
C TYR A 541 17.90 5.05 11.25
N PHE A 542 17.31 5.33 10.10
CA PHE A 542 17.90 4.95 8.81
C PHE A 542 19.25 5.61 8.56
N TRP A 543 19.43 6.85 9.02
CA TRP A 543 20.71 7.53 9.01
C TRP A 543 21.75 6.80 9.86
N SER A 544 21.45 6.53 11.13
CA SER A 544 22.36 5.85 12.05
C SER A 544 22.69 4.43 11.58
N TYR A 545 21.69 3.73 11.03
CA TYR A 545 21.87 2.42 10.45
C TYR A 545 22.81 2.44 9.23
N THR A 546 22.62 3.39 8.33
CA THR A 546 23.49 3.55 7.15
C THR A 546 24.92 3.86 7.56
N LEU A 547 25.12 4.79 8.50
CA LEU A 547 26.47 5.12 9.03
C LEU A 547 27.16 3.93 9.68
N ALA A 548 26.43 3.17 10.49
CA ALA A 548 26.98 1.99 11.16
C ALA A 548 27.42 0.89 10.18
N ASN A 549 26.84 0.89 8.96
CA ASN A 549 27.03 -0.16 7.97
C ASN A 549 27.68 0.33 6.65
N LEU A 550 28.23 1.53 6.66
CA LEU A 550 28.71 2.24 5.47
C LEU A 550 29.74 1.42 4.66
N ASP A 551 30.71 0.77 5.34
CA ASP A 551 31.75 -0.02 4.69
C ASP A 551 31.15 -1.19 3.92
N LYS A 552 30.17 -1.89 4.51
CA LYS A 552 29.49 -3.01 3.86
C LYS A 552 28.61 -2.56 2.70
N PHE A 553 27.94 -1.42 2.84
CA PHE A 553 27.15 -0.86 1.75
C PHE A 553 28.03 -0.44 0.58
N ARG A 554 29.18 0.18 0.87
CA ARG A 554 30.19 0.48 -0.13
C ARG A 554 30.66 -0.77 -0.87
N GLU A 555 31.06 -1.82 -0.14
CA GLU A 555 31.51 -3.10 -0.70
C GLU A 555 30.44 -3.74 -1.60
N LEU A 556 29.18 -3.73 -1.18
CA LEU A 556 28.06 -4.27 -1.93
C LEU A 556 27.77 -3.51 -3.23
N LEU A 557 27.87 -2.18 -3.21
CA LEU A 557 27.45 -1.32 -4.32
C LEU A 557 28.57 -1.07 -5.34
N MET A 558 29.86 -1.04 -4.93
CA MET A 558 30.97 -0.60 -5.79
C MET A 558 31.17 -1.43 -7.05
N ASP A 559 30.97 -2.74 -6.96
CA ASP A 559 31.09 -3.67 -8.10
C ASP A 559 29.78 -4.46 -8.30
N GLY A 560 28.66 -3.85 -7.87
CA GLY A 560 27.32 -4.41 -7.91
C GLY A 560 26.68 -4.37 -9.30
N GLU A 561 25.48 -4.96 -9.37
CA GLU A 561 24.67 -5.02 -10.59
C GLU A 561 24.23 -3.62 -11.03
N LEU A 562 23.89 -2.73 -10.09
CA LEU A 562 23.50 -1.37 -10.42
C LEU A 562 24.62 -0.56 -11.08
N VAL A 563 25.88 -0.79 -10.70
CA VAL A 563 27.05 -0.19 -11.36
C VAL A 563 27.30 -0.84 -12.73
N ARG A 564 27.21 -2.17 -12.84
CA ARG A 564 27.39 -2.90 -14.10
C ARG A 564 26.38 -2.48 -15.17
N GLU A 565 25.16 -2.25 -14.77
CA GLU A 565 24.06 -1.80 -15.65
C GLU A 565 24.05 -0.27 -15.89
N GLY A 566 25.05 0.44 -15.35
CA GLY A 566 25.22 1.88 -15.56
C GLY A 566 24.22 2.76 -14.85
N LEU A 567 23.57 2.28 -13.79
CA LEU A 567 22.64 3.08 -12.97
C LEU A 567 23.35 3.92 -11.94
N LEU A 568 24.37 3.38 -11.28
CA LEU A 568 25.17 4.07 -10.27
C LEU A 568 26.55 4.44 -10.82
N ASP A 569 26.97 5.67 -10.52
CA ASP A 569 28.32 6.15 -10.84
C ASP A 569 29.33 5.70 -9.79
N ARG A 570 30.26 4.82 -10.20
CA ARG A 570 31.24 4.22 -9.30
C ARG A 570 32.13 5.26 -8.60
N ALA A 571 32.54 6.31 -9.33
CA ALA A 571 33.41 7.35 -8.77
C ALA A 571 32.68 8.23 -7.73
N SER A 572 31.41 8.54 -8.00
CA SER A 572 30.54 9.25 -7.06
C SER A 572 30.26 8.41 -5.80
N LEU A 573 30.01 7.09 -5.96
CA LEU A 573 29.86 6.17 -4.84
C LEU A 573 31.12 6.14 -3.96
N GLU A 574 32.30 5.99 -4.58
CA GLU A 574 33.57 5.95 -3.85
C GLU A 574 33.82 7.23 -3.04
N LYS A 575 33.51 8.38 -3.62
CA LYS A 575 33.63 9.67 -2.96
C LYS A 575 32.62 9.82 -1.80
N THR A 576 31.36 9.49 -2.05
CA THR A 576 30.27 9.74 -1.10
C THR A 576 30.26 8.73 0.05
N LEU A 577 30.59 7.45 -0.21
CA LEU A 577 30.63 6.41 0.82
C LEU A 577 31.99 6.31 1.54
N ASN A 578 32.87 7.30 1.39
CA ASN A 578 34.10 7.40 2.16
C ASN A 578 33.85 8.12 3.49
N ARG A 579 34.31 7.54 4.62
CA ARG A 579 34.11 8.09 5.97
C ARG A 579 34.77 9.46 6.19
N ASP A 580 35.71 9.86 5.34
CA ASP A 580 36.45 11.10 5.46
C ASP A 580 35.71 12.33 4.90
N HIS A 581 34.51 12.17 4.39
CA HIS A 581 33.70 13.26 3.85
C HIS A 581 32.43 13.51 4.68
N ASP A 582 32.07 14.80 4.84
CA ASP A 582 30.75 15.20 5.33
C ASP A 582 29.70 14.80 4.28
N ILE A 583 29.04 13.67 4.52
CA ILE A 583 28.02 13.13 3.63
C ILE A 583 26.74 13.96 3.83
N GLU A 584 26.21 14.54 2.77
CA GLU A 584 24.95 15.28 2.86
C GLU A 584 23.78 14.33 3.20
N LEU A 585 22.87 14.79 4.05
CA LEU A 585 21.68 14.05 4.48
C LEU A 585 20.86 13.51 3.30
N ARG A 586 20.91 14.19 2.17
CA ARG A 586 20.22 13.83 0.93
C ARG A 586 20.76 12.56 0.28
N ASP A 587 22.09 12.40 0.27
CA ASP A 587 22.74 11.26 -0.39
C ASP A 587 22.49 9.96 0.40
N PHE A 588 22.34 10.05 1.71
CA PHE A 588 22.03 8.92 2.58
C PHE A 588 20.65 8.32 2.37
N ALA A 589 19.64 9.14 2.12
CA ALA A 589 18.27 8.65 1.90
C ALA A 589 18.21 7.72 0.67
N GLY A 590 19.06 7.97 -0.35
CA GLY A 590 19.19 7.14 -1.54
C GLY A 590 19.93 5.82 -1.30
N VAL A 591 20.98 5.82 -0.48
CA VAL A 591 21.86 4.64 -0.30
C VAL A 591 21.07 3.39 0.13
N HIS A 592 20.13 3.53 1.05
CA HIS A 592 19.30 2.42 1.51
C HIS A 592 18.45 1.80 0.37
N SER A 593 17.90 2.65 -0.49
CA SER A 593 17.14 2.21 -1.67
C SER A 593 18.04 1.52 -2.69
N TYR A 594 19.28 2.00 -2.86
CA TYR A 594 20.27 1.38 -3.76
C TYR A 594 20.69 0.00 -3.25
N VAL A 595 20.96 -0.14 -1.94
CA VAL A 595 21.29 -1.43 -1.32
C VAL A 595 20.14 -2.42 -1.49
N SER A 596 18.90 -1.98 -1.26
CA SER A 596 17.73 -2.84 -1.44
C SER A 596 17.55 -3.28 -2.89
N ALA A 597 17.75 -2.38 -3.85
CA ALA A 597 17.68 -2.69 -5.28
C ALA A 597 18.81 -3.64 -5.72
N GLU A 598 20.03 -3.44 -5.22
CA GLU A 598 21.19 -4.28 -5.49
C GLU A 598 20.97 -5.73 -5.00
N LEU A 599 20.55 -5.88 -3.75
CA LEU A 599 20.27 -7.20 -3.16
C LEU A 599 19.16 -7.93 -3.91
N TRP A 600 18.11 -7.19 -4.27
CA TRP A 600 17.01 -7.74 -5.05
C TRP A 600 17.47 -8.18 -6.45
N ALA A 601 18.27 -7.36 -7.14
CA ALA A 601 18.76 -7.66 -8.48
C ALA A 601 19.63 -8.91 -8.49
N ARG A 602 20.55 -9.07 -7.52
CA ARG A 602 21.38 -10.27 -7.37
C ARG A 602 20.53 -11.51 -7.12
N LYS A 603 19.53 -11.41 -6.24
CA LYS A 603 18.60 -12.51 -5.98
C LYS A 603 17.80 -12.89 -7.23
N MET A 604 17.34 -11.93 -8.01
CA MET A 604 16.68 -12.17 -9.30
C MET A 604 17.58 -12.89 -10.31
N LYS A 605 18.88 -12.66 -10.26
CA LYS A 605 19.88 -13.36 -11.08
C LYS A 605 20.29 -14.73 -10.53
N GLY A 606 19.67 -15.20 -9.44
CA GLY A 606 19.87 -16.52 -8.87
C GLY A 606 21.03 -16.63 -7.88
N GLU A 607 21.62 -15.50 -7.45
CA GLU A 607 22.59 -15.51 -6.37
C GLU A 607 21.90 -15.81 -5.03
N THR A 608 22.44 -16.78 -4.27
CA THR A 608 22.00 -16.98 -2.89
C THR A 608 22.61 -15.92 -1.97
N PHE A 609 21.96 -15.64 -0.85
CA PHE A 609 22.56 -14.73 0.14
C PHE A 609 23.91 -15.22 0.65
N ALA A 610 24.15 -16.53 0.67
CA ALA A 610 25.46 -17.12 0.99
C ALA A 610 26.53 -16.74 -0.04
N ASP A 611 26.17 -16.67 -1.32
CA ASP A 611 27.08 -16.26 -2.40
C ASP A 611 27.39 -14.77 -2.33
N ILE A 612 26.37 -13.94 -2.04
CA ILE A 612 26.52 -12.48 -1.85
C ILE A 612 27.47 -12.17 -0.69
N VAL A 613 27.38 -12.91 0.42
CA VAL A 613 28.27 -12.74 1.57
C VAL A 613 29.70 -13.22 1.26
N ARG A 614 29.86 -14.32 0.53
CA ARG A 614 31.18 -14.87 0.19
C ARG A 614 31.95 -14.01 -0.82
N SER A 615 31.28 -13.43 -1.80
CA SER A 615 31.91 -12.52 -2.77
C SER A 615 32.50 -11.27 -2.13
N ASN A 616 32.06 -10.93 -0.92
CA ASN A 616 32.49 -9.75 -0.17
C ASN A 616 33.62 -10.05 0.84
N VAL A 617 34.12 -11.30 0.92
CA VAL A 617 35.20 -11.71 1.83
C VAL A 617 36.48 -12.14 1.06
N ALA A 618 36.40 -12.27 -0.26
CA ALA A 618 37.52 -12.53 -1.14
C ALA A 618 38.11 -11.26 -1.75
#